data_384de9d308fc9bf14ae54894014a3991
#
_entry.id   384de9d308fc9bf14ae54894014a3991
#
_cell.length_a   1.000
_cell.length_b   1.000
_cell.length_c   1.000
_cell.angle_alpha   90.00
_cell.angle_beta   90.00
_cell.angle_gamma   90.00
#
_symmetry.space_group_name_H-M   'P 1'
#
loop_
_entity.id
_entity.type
_entity.pdbx_description
1 polymer ?
#
loop_
_entity_poly.entity_id
_entity_poly.type
_entity_poly.pdbx_seq_one_letter_code
_entity_poly.pdbx_strand_id
1 'polypeptide(L)'
;MTERRPSPKPTEHRLERLRSDYETAKRKITEVGFTCEGSLVERYTTCNNPNCRCRDLQQRHGPYWQLSWKEDGKTHSKLISAEDAALYRQWIDNRRRLEAALEQMRDLSRQAGEQIRASQGRPFHGPKRRPQRRRSAG
;
A
#
# COMPACT_ATOMS: atom_id res chain seq x y z
N MET A 1 49.13 1.50 22.66
CA MET A 1 48.70 0.48 21.67
C MET A 1 47.25 0.69 21.36
N THR A 2 46.98 1.27 20.23
CA THR A 2 45.59 1.44 19.72
C THR A 2 45.19 0.14 19.05
N GLU A 3 44.32 -0.62 19.71
CA GLU A 3 43.65 -1.74 19.05
C GLU A 3 42.77 -1.20 17.90
N ARG A 4 43.22 -1.45 16.69
CA ARG A 4 42.37 -1.22 15.51
C ARG A 4 41.23 -2.22 15.58
N ARG A 5 40.00 -1.70 15.84
CA ARG A 5 38.81 -2.51 15.64
C ARG A 5 38.84 -3.03 14.20
N PRO A 6 38.63 -4.33 13.98
CA PRO A 6 38.58 -4.86 12.63
C PRO A 6 37.49 -4.12 11.85
N SER A 7 37.79 -3.69 10.63
CA SER A 7 36.81 -3.08 9.76
C SER A 7 35.64 -4.05 9.58
N PRO A 8 34.39 -3.59 9.75
CA PRO A 8 33.24 -4.47 9.60
C PRO A 8 33.23 -5.09 8.20
N LYS A 9 32.84 -6.35 8.12
CA LYS A 9 32.73 -7.06 6.85
C LYS A 9 31.74 -6.35 5.93
N PRO A 10 31.89 -6.40 4.58
CA PRO A 10 30.97 -5.76 3.65
C PRO A 10 29.51 -6.11 3.90
N THR A 11 29.23 -7.33 4.36
CA THR A 11 27.88 -7.79 4.74
C THR A 11 27.32 -7.05 5.97
N GLU A 12 28.17 -6.73 6.94
CA GLU A 12 27.77 -5.98 8.14
C GLU A 12 27.39 -4.54 7.80
N HIS A 13 28.13 -3.88 6.93
CA HIS A 13 27.79 -2.55 6.41
C HIS A 13 26.45 -2.54 5.69
N ARG A 14 26.18 -3.58 4.91
CA ARG A 14 24.93 -3.70 4.18
C ARG A 14 23.76 -3.91 5.14
N LEU A 15 23.92 -4.72 6.17
CA LEU A 15 22.90 -4.92 7.21
C LEU A 15 22.64 -3.64 8.01
N GLU A 16 23.66 -2.87 8.34
CA GLU A 16 23.48 -1.59 9.03
C GLU A 16 22.71 -0.60 8.16
N ARG A 17 22.99 -0.56 6.87
CA ARG A 17 22.26 0.28 5.92
C ARG A 17 20.80 -0.14 5.84
N LEU A 18 20.53 -1.44 5.75
CA LEU A 18 19.17 -1.98 5.73
C LEU A 18 18.42 -1.65 7.02
N ARG A 19 19.06 -1.75 8.18
CA ARG A 19 18.47 -1.35 9.47
C ARG A 19 18.15 0.14 9.52
N SER A 20 19.05 0.97 9.02
CA SER A 20 18.86 2.42 8.96
C SER A 20 17.67 2.78 8.05
N ASP A 21 17.59 2.17 6.87
CA ASP A 21 16.49 2.36 5.93
C ASP A 21 15.16 1.86 6.51
N TYR A 22 15.19 0.76 7.26
CA TYR A 22 14.03 0.22 7.96
C TYR A 22 13.50 1.20 9.02
N GLU A 23 14.39 1.77 9.85
CA GLU A 23 14.00 2.77 10.84
C GLU A 23 13.42 4.03 10.19
N THR A 24 13.94 4.44 9.04
CA THR A 24 13.40 5.56 8.27
C THR A 24 11.98 5.26 7.77
N ALA A 25 11.74 4.09 7.21
CA ALA A 25 10.42 3.65 6.78
C ALA A 25 9.43 3.57 7.95
N LYS A 26 9.88 3.04 9.08
CA LYS A 26 9.10 2.92 10.32
C LYS A 26 8.68 4.29 10.86
N ARG A 27 9.55 5.29 10.80
CA ARG A 27 9.22 6.67 11.22
C ARG A 27 8.12 7.28 10.36
N LYS A 28 8.09 6.99 9.08
CA LYS A 28 7.01 7.46 8.19
C LYS A 28 5.63 7.01 8.66
N ILE A 29 5.54 5.82 9.24
CA ILE A 29 4.27 5.31 9.80
C ILE A 29 3.81 6.15 10.97
N THR A 30 4.72 6.59 11.83
CA THR A 30 4.36 7.41 12.99
C THR A 30 3.86 8.80 12.64
N GLU A 31 4.17 9.28 11.45
CA GLU A 31 3.74 10.59 10.93
C GLU A 31 2.39 10.53 10.22
N VAL A 32 1.87 9.34 9.96
CA VAL A 32 0.60 9.14 9.27
C VAL A 32 -0.56 9.46 10.21
N GLY A 33 -1.46 10.34 9.77
CA GLY A 33 -2.70 10.64 10.49
C GLY A 33 -3.79 9.61 10.21
N PHE A 34 -5.05 10.02 10.35
CA PHE A 34 -6.18 9.14 10.06
C PHE A 34 -6.11 8.59 8.63
N THR A 35 -6.56 7.37 8.47
CA THR A 35 -6.60 6.66 7.20
C THR A 35 -8.02 6.29 6.81
N CYS A 36 -8.25 6.18 5.51
CA CYS A 36 -9.50 5.68 4.97
C CYS A 36 -9.24 4.69 3.85
N GLU A 37 -9.92 3.56 3.92
CA GLU A 37 -9.94 2.59 2.84
C GLU A 37 -10.86 3.06 1.72
N GLY A 38 -10.57 2.63 0.50
CA GLY A 38 -11.42 2.89 -0.64
C GLY A 38 -10.90 3.94 -1.60
N SER A 39 -11.81 4.42 -2.43
CA SER A 39 -11.53 5.38 -3.48
C SER A 39 -12.62 6.44 -3.57
N LEU A 40 -12.24 7.63 -4.03
CA LEU A 40 -13.15 8.73 -4.32
C LEU A 40 -13.28 8.89 -5.83
N VAL A 41 -14.53 8.98 -6.31
CA VAL A 41 -14.86 9.22 -7.70
C VAL A 41 -15.80 10.40 -7.79
N GLU A 42 -15.47 11.35 -8.65
CA GLU A 42 -16.36 12.46 -8.99
C GLU A 42 -17.44 11.97 -9.92
N ARG A 43 -18.71 12.26 -9.59
CA ARG A 43 -19.84 11.84 -10.36
C ARG A 43 -20.79 12.99 -10.69
N TYR A 44 -21.33 12.92 -11.89
CA TYR A 44 -22.42 13.76 -12.38
C TYR A 44 -23.62 12.87 -12.68
N THR A 45 -24.79 13.29 -12.28
CA THR A 45 -26.01 12.49 -12.43
C THR A 45 -27.12 13.28 -13.12
N THR A 46 -28.08 12.54 -13.65
CA THR A 46 -29.33 13.09 -14.15
C THR A 46 -30.46 12.76 -13.19
N CYS A 47 -31.46 13.64 -13.09
CA CYS A 47 -32.66 13.38 -12.29
C CYS A 47 -33.78 12.82 -13.17
N ASN A 48 -34.87 12.37 -12.53
CA ASN A 48 -36.03 11.81 -13.25
C ASN A 48 -36.95 12.86 -13.83
N ASN A 49 -36.69 14.14 -13.62
CA ASN A 49 -37.55 15.20 -14.20
C ASN A 49 -37.22 15.40 -15.69
N PRO A 50 -38.16 15.14 -16.62
CA PRO A 50 -37.91 15.28 -18.05
C PRO A 50 -37.64 16.72 -18.51
N ASN A 51 -38.00 17.73 -17.72
CA ASN A 51 -37.78 19.14 -18.02
C ASN A 51 -36.52 19.73 -17.36
N CYS A 52 -35.71 18.90 -16.73
CA CYS A 52 -34.53 19.36 -16.07
C CYS A 52 -33.37 19.61 -17.04
N ARG A 53 -32.53 20.63 -16.75
CA ARG A 53 -31.31 20.94 -17.51
C ARG A 53 -30.34 19.78 -17.61
N CYS A 54 -30.40 18.86 -16.66
CA CYS A 54 -29.49 17.69 -16.63
C CYS A 54 -29.67 16.73 -17.81
N ARG A 55 -30.70 16.90 -18.63
CA ARG A 55 -30.86 16.19 -19.93
C ARG A 55 -29.76 16.57 -20.89
N ASP A 56 -29.19 17.76 -20.77
CA ASP A 56 -27.99 18.14 -21.48
C ASP A 56 -26.76 17.53 -20.75
N LEU A 57 -25.92 16.82 -21.50
CA LEU A 57 -24.70 16.18 -20.97
C LEU A 57 -23.76 17.16 -20.28
N GLN A 58 -23.80 18.43 -20.66
CA GLN A 58 -22.97 19.49 -20.06
C GLN A 58 -23.58 20.11 -18.80
N GLN A 59 -24.84 19.81 -18.50
CA GLN A 59 -25.58 20.40 -17.37
C GLN A 59 -26.10 19.34 -16.38
N ARG A 60 -25.40 18.24 -16.28
CA ARG A 60 -25.72 17.20 -15.29
C ARG A 60 -25.57 17.73 -13.87
N HIS A 61 -26.35 17.16 -12.94
CA HIS A 61 -26.23 17.46 -11.52
C HIS A 61 -24.89 16.98 -10.97
N GLY A 62 -24.29 17.79 -10.16
CA GLY A 62 -23.01 17.50 -9.55
C GLY A 62 -22.08 18.70 -9.56
N PRO A 63 -20.83 18.50 -9.20
CA PRO A 63 -20.20 17.18 -8.89
C PRO A 63 -20.67 16.61 -7.55
N TYR A 64 -20.93 15.31 -7.55
CA TYR A 64 -21.08 14.51 -6.35
C TYR A 64 -19.84 13.67 -6.17
N TRP A 65 -19.44 13.46 -4.95
CA TRP A 65 -18.31 12.61 -4.63
C TRP A 65 -18.83 11.28 -4.10
N GLN A 66 -18.41 10.19 -4.73
CA GLN A 66 -18.74 8.85 -4.30
C GLN A 66 -17.52 8.21 -3.65
N LEU A 67 -17.64 7.89 -2.37
CA LEU A 67 -16.67 7.09 -1.66
C LEU A 67 -17.08 5.62 -1.77
N SER A 68 -16.17 4.77 -2.27
CA SER A 68 -16.39 3.33 -2.40
C SER A 68 -15.31 2.57 -1.68
N TRP A 69 -15.70 1.55 -0.93
CA TRP A 69 -14.78 0.68 -0.19
C TRP A 69 -15.28 -0.77 -0.19
N LYS A 70 -14.39 -1.71 0.10
CA LYS A 70 -14.75 -3.12 0.27
C LYS A 70 -14.75 -3.47 1.75
N GLU A 71 -15.78 -4.17 2.16
CA GLU A 71 -15.94 -4.71 3.50
C GLU A 71 -16.57 -6.08 3.40
N ASP A 72 -15.93 -7.09 3.98
CA ASP A 72 -16.36 -8.50 3.93
C ASP A 72 -16.63 -9.01 2.49
N GLY A 73 -15.78 -8.60 1.54
CA GLY A 73 -15.92 -8.99 0.14
C GLY A 73 -17.00 -8.25 -0.65
N LYS A 74 -17.75 -7.36 0.00
CA LYS A 74 -18.80 -6.56 -0.64
C LYS A 74 -18.33 -5.12 -0.86
N THR A 75 -18.73 -4.56 -1.99
CA THR A 75 -18.48 -3.15 -2.29
C THR A 75 -19.57 -2.30 -1.68
N HIS A 76 -19.18 -1.37 -0.82
CA HIS A 76 -20.04 -0.34 -0.26
C HIS A 76 -19.71 1.00 -0.90
N SER A 77 -20.70 1.84 -1.05
CA SER A 77 -20.51 3.20 -1.55
C SER A 77 -21.49 4.16 -0.90
N LYS A 78 -21.05 5.41 -0.77
CA LYS A 78 -21.93 6.48 -0.33
C LYS A 78 -21.55 7.80 -1.00
N LEU A 79 -22.54 8.65 -1.19
CA LEU A 79 -22.32 10.00 -1.69
C LEU A 79 -21.94 10.91 -0.51
N ILE A 80 -20.94 11.75 -0.74
CA ILE A 80 -20.44 12.70 0.26
C ILE A 80 -20.35 14.10 -0.34
N SER A 81 -20.35 15.10 0.52
CA SER A 81 -20.20 16.49 0.13
C SER A 81 -18.78 16.79 -0.37
N ALA A 82 -18.60 17.89 -1.08
CA ALA A 82 -17.27 18.33 -1.52
C ALA A 82 -16.33 18.59 -0.34
N GLU A 83 -16.85 19.11 0.78
CA GLU A 83 -16.07 19.34 2.00
C GLU A 83 -15.57 18.03 2.61
N ASP A 84 -16.47 17.04 2.73
CA ASP A 84 -16.12 15.72 3.22
C ASP A 84 -15.17 14.99 2.24
N ALA A 85 -15.34 15.20 0.94
CA ALA A 85 -14.47 14.63 -0.08
C ALA A 85 -13.02 15.07 0.11
N ALA A 86 -12.77 16.33 0.43
CA ALA A 86 -11.42 16.84 0.70
C ALA A 86 -10.79 16.13 1.90
N LEU A 87 -11.57 15.90 2.95
CA LEU A 87 -11.13 15.18 4.14
C LEU A 87 -10.78 13.72 3.83
N TYR A 88 -11.69 13.00 3.16
CA TYR A 88 -11.47 11.60 2.80
C TYR A 88 -10.33 11.43 1.82
N ARG A 89 -10.12 12.38 0.91
CA ARG A 89 -8.97 12.35 0.01
C ARG A 89 -7.65 12.38 0.78
N GLN A 90 -7.56 13.24 1.78
CA GLN A 90 -6.39 13.29 2.67
C GLN A 90 -6.18 11.97 3.41
N TRP A 91 -7.24 11.37 3.92
CA TRP A 91 -7.15 10.09 4.64
C TRP A 91 -6.81 8.92 3.72
N ILE A 92 -7.28 8.94 2.49
CA ILE A 92 -6.88 7.95 1.47
C ILE A 92 -5.40 8.10 1.12
N ASP A 93 -4.91 9.32 0.98
CA ASP A 93 -3.49 9.58 0.74
C ASP A 93 -2.63 9.12 1.92
N ASN A 94 -3.10 9.33 3.14
CA ASN A 94 -2.44 8.81 4.35
C ASN A 94 -2.37 7.28 4.33
N ARG A 95 -3.44 6.61 3.95
CA ARG A 95 -3.45 5.15 3.79
C ARG A 95 -2.42 4.69 2.76
N ARG A 96 -2.35 5.34 1.61
CA ARG A 96 -1.37 5.02 0.57
C ARG A 96 0.07 5.18 1.06
N ARG A 97 0.34 6.22 1.84
CA ARG A 97 1.65 6.43 2.48
C ARG A 97 1.97 5.33 3.49
N LEU A 98 0.98 4.93 4.28
CA LEU A 98 1.10 3.83 5.23
C LEU A 98 1.43 2.52 4.53
N GLU A 99 0.68 2.18 3.49
CA GLU A 99 0.90 0.96 2.69
C GLU A 99 2.26 0.95 2.02
N ALA A 100 2.69 2.08 1.46
CA ALA A 100 4.02 2.20 0.85
C ALA A 100 5.14 1.99 1.87
N ALA A 101 5.00 2.54 3.07
CA ALA A 101 5.97 2.34 4.15
C ALA A 101 6.01 0.88 4.61
N LEU A 102 4.86 0.24 4.76
CA LEU A 102 4.77 -1.19 5.11
C LEU A 102 5.41 -2.07 4.05
N GLU A 103 5.16 -1.80 2.78
CA GLU A 103 5.77 -2.55 1.67
C GLU A 103 7.28 -2.40 1.66
N GLN A 104 7.78 -1.19 1.88
CA GLN A 104 9.21 -0.94 2.00
C GLN A 104 9.82 -1.70 3.17
N MET A 105 9.16 -1.73 4.33
CA MET A 105 9.60 -2.50 5.50
C MET A 105 9.66 -3.99 5.21
N ARG A 106 8.67 -4.53 4.51
CA ARG A 106 8.65 -5.94 4.10
C ARG A 106 9.81 -6.27 3.17
N ASP A 107 10.06 -5.43 2.19
CA ASP A 107 11.14 -5.60 1.24
C ASP A 107 12.52 -5.55 1.92
N LEU A 108 12.74 -4.57 2.79
CA LEU A 108 13.96 -4.45 3.58
C LEU A 108 14.18 -5.64 4.51
N SER A 109 13.10 -6.15 5.11
CA SER A 109 13.16 -7.36 5.96
C SER A 109 13.58 -8.58 5.16
N ARG A 110 13.06 -8.74 3.96
CA ARG A 110 13.46 -9.83 3.06
C ARG A 110 14.93 -9.73 2.69
N GLN A 111 15.41 -8.55 2.31
CA GLN A 111 16.80 -8.32 1.97
C GLN A 111 17.72 -8.59 3.18
N ALA A 112 17.33 -8.16 4.36
CA ALA A 112 18.08 -8.43 5.59
C ALA A 112 18.14 -9.93 5.88
N GLY A 113 17.05 -10.65 5.71
CA GLY A 113 17.00 -12.10 5.86
C GLY A 113 17.96 -12.81 4.93
N GLU A 114 18.01 -12.42 3.66
CA GLU A 114 18.94 -12.96 2.67
C GLU A 114 20.41 -12.71 3.08
N GLN A 115 20.73 -11.51 3.53
CA GLN A 115 22.09 -11.16 3.97
C GLN A 115 22.51 -11.95 5.20
N ILE A 116 21.63 -12.13 6.18
CA ILE A 116 21.90 -12.89 7.39
C ILE A 116 22.15 -14.36 7.05
N ARG A 117 21.33 -14.93 6.18
CA ARG A 117 21.52 -16.33 5.73
C ARG A 117 22.83 -16.51 4.99
N ALA A 118 23.14 -15.61 4.05
CA ALA A 118 24.39 -15.65 3.31
C ALA A 118 25.61 -15.59 4.22
N SER A 119 25.58 -14.72 5.25
CA SER A 119 26.68 -14.59 6.22
C SER A 119 26.84 -15.83 7.10
N GLN A 120 25.78 -16.60 7.30
CA GLN A 120 25.79 -17.85 8.08
C GLN A 120 26.04 -19.10 7.23
N GLY A 121 26.27 -18.93 5.91
CA GLY A 121 26.48 -20.05 4.99
C GLY A 121 25.25 -20.94 4.79
N ARG A 122 24.06 -20.44 5.10
CA ARG A 122 22.81 -21.19 4.88
C ARG A 122 22.25 -20.91 3.49
N PRO A 123 22.21 -21.90 2.60
CA PRO A 123 21.56 -21.70 1.30
C PRO A 123 20.05 -21.53 1.49
N PHE A 124 19.46 -20.67 0.67
CA PHE A 124 18.01 -20.55 0.60
C PHE A 124 17.44 -21.79 -0.09
N HIS A 125 16.78 -22.63 0.67
CA HIS A 125 15.93 -23.66 0.12
C HIS A 125 14.52 -23.09 -0.03
N GLY A 126 14.21 -22.60 -1.21
CA GLY A 126 12.84 -22.19 -1.53
C GLY A 126 11.87 -23.36 -1.31
N PRO A 127 10.56 -23.07 -1.13
CA PRO A 127 9.59 -24.16 -0.98
C PRO A 127 9.69 -25.08 -2.18
N LYS A 128 9.86 -26.37 -1.91
CA LYS A 128 9.82 -27.37 -2.97
C LYS A 128 8.50 -27.21 -3.71
N ARG A 129 8.57 -26.92 -5.00
CA ARG A 129 7.38 -26.90 -5.84
C ARG A 129 6.66 -28.22 -5.64
N ARG A 130 5.43 -28.20 -5.16
CA ARG A 130 4.57 -29.39 -5.17
C ARG A 130 4.53 -29.89 -6.61
N PRO A 131 4.79 -31.19 -6.85
CA PRO A 131 4.60 -31.75 -8.15
C PRO A 131 3.15 -31.47 -8.57
N GLN A 132 3.00 -30.79 -9.69
CA GLN A 132 1.67 -30.62 -10.27
C GLN A 132 1.12 -32.01 -10.54
N ARG A 133 0.04 -32.39 -9.86
CA ARG A 133 -0.71 -33.57 -10.26
C ARG A 133 -1.13 -33.35 -11.70
N ARG A 134 -0.56 -34.15 -12.61
CA ARG A 134 -1.08 -34.21 -13.97
C ARG A 134 -2.56 -34.59 -13.85
N ARG A 135 -3.45 -33.70 -14.27
CA ARG A 135 -4.83 -34.08 -14.49
C ARG A 135 -4.79 -35.18 -15.55
N SER A 136 -5.12 -36.40 -15.15
CA SER A 136 -5.37 -37.45 -16.14
C SER A 136 -6.55 -37.00 -16.98
N ALA A 137 -6.31 -36.72 -18.25
CA ALA A 137 -7.36 -36.60 -19.25
C ALA A 137 -7.96 -38.00 -19.43
N GLY A 138 -9.13 -38.21 -18.83
CA GLY A 138 -9.97 -39.38 -19.10
C GLY A 138 -11.14 -38.97 -19.93
#